data_bd811da1f21b6723c2ab7f69f43b43c2
#
_entry.id   bd811da1f21b6723c2ab7f69f43b43c2
#
_cell.length_a   1.000
_cell.length_b   1.000
_cell.length_c   1.000
_cell.angle_alpha   90.00
_cell.angle_beta   90.00
_cell.angle_gamma   90.00
#
_symmetry.space_group_name_H-M   'P 1'
#
loop_
_entity.id
_entity.type
_entity.pdbx_description
1 polymer ?
#
loop_
_entity_poly.entity_id
_entity_poly.type
_entity_poly.pdbx_seq_one_letter_code
_entity_poly.pdbx_strand_id
1 'polypeptide(L)'
;MDQERNTIRLADSELKVMEVLWREGDCSAKHISDVMTQRFGWNINSTYTLIKRCIQKGALERREPGFLCHPLLSCDEVRRSETEKLLDKVFDGSVDLLFSALIGSGRLSGPEVSRLLEKLEALEEGSRDA
;
A
#
# COMPACT_ATOMS: atom_id res chain seq x y z
N MET A 1 14.88 -12.44 -4.22
CA MET A 1 14.23 -12.22 -2.93
C MET A 1 13.36 -10.99 -2.94
N ASP A 2 13.88 -9.85 -3.38
CA ASP A 2 13.03 -8.66 -3.58
C ASP A 2 11.95 -8.90 -4.63
N GLN A 3 12.24 -9.73 -5.62
CA GLN A 3 11.29 -10.09 -6.66
C GLN A 3 10.11 -10.90 -6.14
N GLU A 4 10.32 -11.73 -5.11
CA GLU A 4 9.23 -12.51 -4.50
C GLU A 4 8.24 -11.61 -3.80
N ARG A 5 8.72 -10.58 -3.08
CA ARG A 5 7.87 -9.58 -2.43
C ARG A 5 7.06 -8.78 -3.44
N ASN A 6 7.66 -8.45 -4.58
CA ASN A 6 7.00 -7.68 -5.63
C ASN A 6 5.90 -8.46 -6.33
N THR A 7 5.86 -9.78 -6.20
CA THR A 7 4.83 -10.61 -6.78
C THR A 7 3.63 -10.82 -5.88
N ILE A 8 3.71 -10.41 -4.61
CA ILE A 8 2.59 -10.55 -3.68
C ILE A 8 1.46 -9.61 -4.09
N ARG A 9 0.30 -10.21 -4.35
CA ARG A 9 -0.90 -9.45 -4.74
C ARG A 9 -1.88 -9.43 -3.57
N LEU A 10 -2.17 -8.24 -3.10
CA LEU A 10 -3.14 -8.03 -2.04
C LEU A 10 -4.46 -7.57 -2.65
N ALA A 11 -5.55 -8.22 -2.26
CA ALA A 11 -6.89 -7.76 -2.61
C ALA A 11 -7.19 -6.47 -1.84
N ASP A 12 -8.16 -5.70 -2.29
CA ASP A 12 -8.54 -4.44 -1.65
C ASP A 12 -8.85 -4.61 -0.16
N SER A 13 -9.53 -5.68 0.20
CA SER A 13 -9.86 -5.98 1.59
C SER A 13 -8.61 -6.33 2.42
N GLU A 14 -7.65 -7.01 1.81
CA GLU A 14 -6.37 -7.34 2.45
C GLU A 14 -5.53 -6.09 2.66
N LEU A 15 -5.55 -5.17 1.71
CA LEU A 15 -4.89 -3.87 1.85
C LEU A 15 -5.42 -3.09 3.05
N LYS A 16 -6.73 -3.15 3.31
CA LYS A 16 -7.33 -2.48 4.46
C LYS A 16 -6.82 -3.05 5.78
N VAL A 17 -6.60 -4.35 5.84
CA VAL A 17 -5.98 -5.00 7.02
C VAL A 17 -4.55 -4.46 7.20
N MET A 18 -3.76 -4.45 6.13
CA MET A 18 -2.39 -3.96 6.19
C MET A 18 -2.29 -2.49 6.57
N GLU A 19 -3.26 -1.67 6.14
CA GLU A 19 -3.28 -0.24 6.50
C GLU A 19 -3.32 -0.01 8.01
N VAL A 20 -4.03 -0.86 8.75
CA VAL A 20 -4.05 -0.76 10.22
C VAL A 20 -2.64 -0.94 10.78
N LEU A 21 -1.92 -1.96 10.29
CA LEU A 21 -0.55 -2.24 10.73
C LEU A 21 0.41 -1.12 10.34
N TRP A 22 0.28 -0.60 9.14
CA TRP A 22 1.16 0.49 8.67
C TRP A 22 0.92 1.79 9.43
N ARG A 23 -0.30 2.02 9.89
CA ARG A 23 -0.66 3.24 10.61
C ARG A 23 -0.35 3.15 12.10
N GLU A 24 -0.64 2.01 12.71
CA GLU A 24 -0.56 1.85 14.17
C GLU A 24 0.63 1.02 14.64
N GLY A 25 1.31 0.31 13.73
CA GLY A 25 2.36 -0.63 14.09
C GLY A 25 1.80 -1.98 14.49
N ASP A 26 2.63 -2.80 15.09
CA ASP A 26 2.23 -4.15 15.52
C ASP A 26 1.01 -4.09 16.42
N CYS A 27 0.01 -4.91 16.14
CA CYS A 27 -1.20 -4.97 16.94
C CYS A 27 -1.84 -6.34 16.83
N SER A 28 -2.74 -6.65 17.78
CA SER A 28 -3.39 -7.96 17.81
C SER A 28 -4.42 -8.10 16.68
N ALA A 29 -4.69 -9.33 16.30
CA ALA A 29 -5.75 -9.65 15.34
C ALA A 29 -7.10 -9.14 15.86
N LYS A 30 -7.32 -9.20 17.17
CA LYS A 30 -8.54 -8.67 17.77
C LYS A 30 -8.68 -7.16 17.54
N HIS A 31 -7.60 -6.42 17.73
CA HIS A 31 -7.60 -4.98 17.50
C HIS A 31 -7.92 -4.65 16.05
N ILE A 32 -7.30 -5.36 15.11
CA ILE A 32 -7.58 -5.20 13.68
C ILE A 32 -9.06 -5.45 13.41
N SER A 33 -9.60 -6.52 13.98
CA SER A 33 -11.02 -6.86 13.82
C SER A 33 -11.93 -5.76 14.38
N ASP A 34 -11.60 -5.22 15.55
CA ASP A 34 -12.37 -4.12 16.15
C ASP A 34 -12.38 -2.89 15.26
N VAL A 35 -11.24 -2.53 14.69
CA VAL A 35 -11.11 -1.40 13.76
C VAL A 35 -11.95 -1.62 12.51
N MET A 36 -11.89 -2.82 11.94
CA MET A 36 -12.62 -3.14 10.71
C MET A 36 -14.13 -3.16 10.95
N THR A 37 -14.56 -3.68 12.10
CA THR A 37 -15.97 -3.67 12.48
C THR A 37 -16.47 -2.23 12.64
N GLN A 38 -15.70 -1.39 13.30
CA GLN A 38 -16.05 -0.01 13.56
C GLN A 38 -16.11 0.83 12.29
N ARG A 39 -15.14 0.65 11.39
CA ARG A 39 -15.05 1.43 10.15
C ARG A 39 -15.96 0.94 9.05
N PHE A 40 -16.06 -0.38 8.89
CA PHE A 40 -16.71 -0.98 7.71
C PHE A 40 -17.85 -1.93 8.08
N GLY A 41 -18.08 -2.19 9.35
CA GLY A 41 -19.10 -3.14 9.78
C GLY A 41 -18.76 -4.58 9.45
N TRP A 42 -17.47 -4.90 9.30
CA TRP A 42 -17.05 -6.25 8.93
C TRP A 42 -17.31 -7.24 10.04
N ASN A 43 -17.72 -8.44 9.64
CA ASN A 43 -17.87 -9.58 10.53
C ASN A 43 -16.49 -10.01 11.06
N ILE A 44 -16.45 -10.40 12.35
CA ILE A 44 -15.22 -10.82 13.03
C ILE A 44 -14.57 -12.00 12.29
N ASN A 45 -15.35 -13.01 11.94
CA ASN A 45 -14.84 -14.20 11.26
C ASN A 45 -14.26 -13.85 9.88
N SER A 46 -14.91 -12.96 9.16
CA SER A 46 -14.43 -12.50 7.84
C SER A 46 -13.10 -11.78 7.97
N THR A 47 -12.95 -10.94 9.00
CA THR A 47 -11.70 -10.22 9.25
C THR A 47 -10.57 -11.18 9.57
N TYR A 48 -10.80 -12.15 10.44
CA TYR A 48 -9.78 -13.16 10.78
C TYR A 48 -9.38 -13.98 9.56
N THR A 49 -10.32 -14.29 8.67
CA THR A 49 -10.03 -14.98 7.42
C THR A 49 -9.09 -14.14 6.55
N LEU A 50 -9.33 -12.84 6.45
CA LEU A 50 -8.47 -11.92 5.69
C LEU A 50 -7.08 -11.82 6.31
N ILE A 51 -6.99 -11.75 7.64
CA ILE A 51 -5.70 -11.73 8.33
C ILE A 51 -4.92 -13.02 8.01
N LYS A 52 -5.57 -14.16 8.05
CA LYS A 52 -4.93 -15.44 7.71
C LYS A 52 -4.47 -15.49 6.26
N ARG A 53 -5.24 -14.91 5.34
CA ARG A 53 -4.82 -14.79 3.93
C ARG A 53 -3.56 -13.92 3.79
N CYS A 54 -3.50 -12.82 4.52
CA CYS A 54 -2.30 -11.96 4.52
C CYS A 54 -1.08 -12.74 5.04
N ILE A 55 -1.28 -13.57 6.07
CA ILE A 55 -0.20 -14.44 6.59
C ILE A 55 0.25 -15.42 5.52
N GLN A 56 -0.70 -16.10 4.87
CA GLN A 56 -0.40 -17.07 3.81
C GLN A 56 0.35 -16.45 2.64
N LYS A 57 0.02 -15.21 2.32
CA LYS A 57 0.68 -14.47 1.23
C LYS A 57 2.05 -13.91 1.62
N GLY A 58 2.39 -13.95 2.90
CA GLY A 58 3.66 -13.40 3.38
C GLY A 58 3.65 -11.90 3.60
N ALA A 59 2.46 -11.29 3.71
CA ALA A 59 2.34 -9.85 3.91
C ALA A 59 2.50 -9.44 5.37
N LEU A 60 2.08 -10.32 6.29
CA LEU A 60 2.26 -10.13 7.72
C LEU A 60 2.58 -11.47 8.37
N GLU A 61 3.10 -11.44 9.58
CA GLU A 61 3.35 -12.66 10.36
C GLU A 61 2.65 -12.57 11.71
N ARG A 62 2.28 -13.75 12.20
CA ARG A 62 1.69 -13.90 13.53
C ARG A 62 2.80 -14.14 14.55
N ARG A 63 2.77 -13.38 15.63
CA ARG A 63 3.67 -13.55 16.77
C ARG A 63 2.86 -13.83 18.03
N GLU A 64 3.33 -14.77 18.82
CA GLU A 64 2.70 -15.08 20.10
C GLU A 64 3.46 -14.38 21.24
N PRO A 65 2.82 -14.07 22.36
CA PRO A 65 1.44 -14.39 22.69
C PRO A 65 0.43 -13.40 22.12
N GLY A 66 -0.84 -13.83 22.06
CA GLY A 66 -1.97 -12.94 21.80
C GLY A 66 -2.28 -12.67 20.34
N PHE A 67 -1.81 -13.49 19.44
CA PHE A 67 -2.01 -13.31 18.01
C PHE A 67 -1.64 -11.89 17.58
N LEU A 68 -0.39 -11.51 17.86
CA LEU A 68 0.15 -10.23 17.44
C LEU A 68 0.49 -10.29 15.95
N CYS A 69 0.04 -9.28 15.21
CA CYS A 69 0.30 -9.18 13.77
C CYS A 69 1.45 -8.18 13.54
N HIS A 70 2.43 -8.62 12.77
CA HIS A 70 3.59 -7.81 12.41
C HIS A 70 3.71 -7.73 10.89
N PRO A 71 3.77 -6.53 10.30
CA PRO A 71 3.86 -6.41 8.85
C PRO A 71 5.22 -6.86 8.33
N LEU A 72 5.23 -7.67 7.28
CA LEU A 72 6.44 -8.08 6.57
C LEU A 72 6.66 -7.23 5.32
N LEU A 73 5.59 -6.69 4.75
CA LEU A 73 5.64 -5.75 3.64
C LEU A 73 5.46 -4.33 4.17
N SER A 74 6.29 -3.40 3.70
CA SER A 74 6.12 -2.00 4.03
C SER A 74 5.07 -1.35 3.13
N CYS A 75 4.50 -0.25 3.60
CA CYS A 75 3.56 0.55 2.81
C CYS A 75 4.22 1.03 1.51
N ASP A 76 5.48 1.47 1.58
CA ASP A 76 6.21 1.96 0.41
C ASP A 76 6.45 0.87 -0.61
N GLU A 77 6.79 -0.35 -0.18
CA GLU A 77 6.95 -1.49 -1.09
C GLU A 77 5.66 -1.75 -1.86
N VAL A 78 4.52 -1.75 -1.16
CA VAL A 78 3.22 -2.01 -1.77
C VAL A 78 2.83 -0.88 -2.72
N ARG A 79 3.01 0.37 -2.30
CA ARG A 79 2.72 1.54 -3.15
C ARG A 79 3.51 1.50 -4.45
N ARG A 80 4.79 1.18 -4.35
CA ARG A 80 5.67 1.08 -5.53
C ARG A 80 5.20 -0.03 -6.46
N SER A 81 4.93 -1.21 -5.91
CA SER A 81 4.47 -2.36 -6.67
C SER A 81 3.14 -2.07 -7.37
N GLU A 82 2.19 -1.49 -6.65
CA GLU A 82 0.87 -1.17 -7.22
C GLU A 82 0.98 -0.08 -8.30
N THR A 83 1.88 0.89 -8.12
CA THR A 83 2.13 1.92 -9.12
C THR A 83 2.64 1.31 -10.42
N GLU A 84 3.61 0.40 -10.34
CA GLU A 84 4.16 -0.26 -11.53
C GLU A 84 3.11 -1.11 -12.24
N LYS A 85 2.29 -1.84 -11.49
CA LYS A 85 1.20 -2.63 -12.05
C LYS A 85 0.19 -1.74 -12.77
N LEU A 86 -0.16 -0.61 -12.18
CA LEU A 86 -1.09 0.33 -12.76
C LEU A 86 -0.56 0.91 -14.07
N LEU A 87 0.71 1.30 -14.07
CA LEU A 87 1.38 1.82 -15.26
C LEU A 87 1.33 0.82 -16.40
N ASP A 88 1.69 -0.43 -16.13
CA ASP A 88 1.76 -1.46 -17.16
C ASP A 88 0.37 -1.90 -17.64
N LYS A 89 -0.58 -1.99 -16.72
CA LYS A 89 -1.92 -2.53 -17.02
C LYS A 89 -2.82 -1.52 -17.71
N VAL A 90 -2.78 -0.25 -17.30
CA VAL A 90 -3.75 0.76 -17.72
C VAL A 90 -3.13 1.86 -18.58
N PHE A 91 -1.87 2.20 -18.33
CA PHE A 91 -1.19 3.33 -18.95
C PHE A 91 -0.09 2.94 -19.93
N ASP A 92 -0.08 1.69 -20.36
CA ASP A 92 0.86 1.19 -21.37
C ASP A 92 2.33 1.49 -21.02
N GLY A 93 2.67 1.48 -19.74
CA GLY A 93 4.00 1.79 -19.25
C GLY A 93 4.36 3.27 -19.30
N SER A 94 3.42 4.14 -19.66
CA SER A 94 3.69 5.57 -19.85
C SER A 94 3.42 6.39 -18.60
N VAL A 95 4.49 6.95 -18.04
CA VAL A 95 4.41 7.90 -16.92
C VAL A 95 3.68 9.17 -17.35
N ASP A 96 3.91 9.61 -18.58
CA ASP A 96 3.26 10.80 -19.13
C ASP A 96 1.74 10.65 -19.16
N LEU A 97 1.25 9.49 -19.59
CA LEU A 97 -0.19 9.21 -19.61
C LEU A 97 -0.77 9.20 -18.18
N LEU A 98 -0.04 8.64 -17.22
CA LEU A 98 -0.47 8.63 -15.83
C LEU A 98 -0.59 10.05 -15.27
N PHE A 99 0.43 10.88 -15.47
CA PHE A 99 0.40 12.27 -15.00
C PHE A 99 -0.68 13.08 -15.69
N SER A 100 -0.90 12.87 -16.99
CA SER A 100 -1.99 13.52 -17.73
C SER A 100 -3.35 13.17 -17.13
N ALA A 101 -3.55 11.92 -16.77
CA ALA A 101 -4.78 11.47 -16.13
C ALA A 101 -4.97 12.11 -14.75
N LEU A 102 -3.88 12.24 -13.97
CA LEU A 102 -3.92 12.89 -12.67
C LEU A 102 -4.30 14.38 -12.79
N ILE A 103 -3.71 15.08 -13.75
CA ILE A 103 -4.02 16.48 -14.03
C ILE A 103 -5.50 16.63 -14.40
N GLY A 104 -5.99 15.75 -15.28
CA GLY A 104 -7.37 15.77 -15.71
C GLY A 104 -8.39 15.39 -14.66
N SER A 105 -7.96 14.69 -13.59
CA SER A 105 -8.86 14.25 -12.53
C SER A 105 -9.33 15.37 -11.59
N GLY A 106 -8.64 16.52 -11.60
CA GLY A 106 -8.94 17.61 -10.69
C GLY A 106 -8.53 17.38 -9.25
N ARG A 107 -7.77 16.30 -8.97
CA ARG A 107 -7.38 15.96 -7.59
C ARG A 107 -6.09 16.63 -7.15
N LEU A 108 -5.35 17.26 -8.06
CA LEU A 108 -4.11 17.95 -7.71
C LEU A 108 -4.41 19.37 -7.24
N SER A 109 -4.07 19.67 -5.98
CA SER A 109 -4.15 21.01 -5.42
C SER A 109 -2.90 21.81 -5.77
N GLY A 110 -2.97 23.15 -5.65
CA GLY A 110 -1.81 24.01 -5.85
C GLY A 110 -0.61 23.60 -4.99
N PRO A 111 -0.80 23.41 -3.66
CA PRO A 111 0.29 22.96 -2.80
C PRO A 111 0.88 21.61 -3.21
N GLU A 112 0.06 20.67 -3.67
CA GLU A 112 0.54 19.37 -4.16
C GLU A 112 1.38 19.52 -5.43
N VAL A 113 0.94 20.36 -6.36
CA VAL A 113 1.69 20.65 -7.60
C VAL A 113 3.07 21.21 -7.25
N SER A 114 3.13 22.15 -6.31
CA SER A 114 4.41 22.75 -5.88
C SER A 114 5.35 21.70 -5.30
N ARG A 115 4.85 20.82 -4.45
CA ARG A 115 5.65 19.75 -3.85
C ARG A 115 6.14 18.75 -4.89
N LEU A 116 5.28 18.40 -5.87
CA LEU A 116 5.66 17.50 -6.95
C LEU A 116 6.73 18.10 -7.84
N LEU A 117 6.62 19.40 -8.16
CA LEU A 117 7.62 20.11 -8.95
C LEU A 117 8.99 20.10 -8.25
N GLU A 118 9.02 20.34 -6.94
CA GLU A 118 10.26 20.30 -6.17
C GLU A 118 10.91 18.92 -6.25
N LYS A 119 10.12 17.86 -6.12
CA LYS A 119 10.61 16.48 -6.20
C LYS A 119 11.15 16.15 -7.59
N LEU A 120 10.47 16.62 -8.64
CA LEU A 120 10.90 16.39 -10.02
C LEU A 120 12.17 17.16 -10.34
N GLU A 121 12.29 18.38 -9.86
CA GLU A 121 13.50 19.19 -10.02
C GLU A 121 14.70 18.55 -9.33
N ALA A 122 14.51 18.04 -8.11
CA ALA A 122 15.55 17.33 -7.37
C ALA A 122 16.01 16.08 -8.12
N LEU A 123 15.08 15.35 -8.73
CA LEU A 123 15.41 14.18 -9.54
C LEU A 123 16.20 14.55 -10.78
N GLU A 124 15.83 15.65 -11.44
CA GLU A 124 16.54 16.15 -12.63
C GLU A 124 17.96 16.59 -12.27
N GLU A 125 18.15 17.31 -11.16
CA GLU A 125 19.46 17.71 -10.67
C GLU A 125 20.33 16.50 -10.34
N GLY A 126 19.77 15.49 -9.69
CA GLY A 126 20.46 14.23 -9.41
C GLY A 126 20.93 13.52 -10.68
N SER A 127 20.12 13.56 -11.74
CA SER A 127 20.49 12.98 -13.03
C SER A 127 21.64 13.74 -13.70
N ARG A 128 21.69 15.06 -13.54
CA ARG A 128 22.78 15.88 -14.10
C ARG A 128 24.11 15.63 -13.39
N ASP A 129 24.05 15.36 -12.09
CA ASP A 129 25.24 15.12 -11.27
C ASP A 129 25.79 13.70 -11.47
N ALA A 130 25.00 12.82 -12.05
CA ALA A 130 25.41 11.47 -12.38
C ALA A 130 26.05 11.44 -13.77
#